data_49acd3a178fad806eb973411996e59b6
#
_entry.id   49acd3a178fad806eb973411996e59b6
#
_cell.length_a   1.000
_cell.length_b   1.000
_cell.length_c   1.000
_cell.angle_alpha   90.00
_cell.angle_beta   90.00
_cell.angle_gamma   90.00
#
_symmetry.space_group_name_H-M   'P 1'
#
loop_
_entity.id
_entity.type
_entity.pdbx_description
1 polymer ?
#
loop_
_entity_poly.entity_id
_entity_poly.type
_entity_poly.pdbx_seq_one_letter_code
_entity_poly.pdbx_strand_id
1 'polypeptide(L)'
;MNSRPQAFFSDFGARCFYRPLAPKSDFLCHADFLKMITLHQLRTGYPGKVIGRQLSATAQPGTLTALLGSNGSGKSTLLRTLAALQPPLNSVPDSLLLAGKPVQQYARHELARMLSVVLTHRPDSDALTVAEVVEMGRIPYLSTFSAYQRLWQKSVGADAAAVRQAMEQTATLPFSHRPLSTLSDGERQRVFIAKALAQGTPVILLDEPTAFLDFPSKVALMQLLQHLAHHEQKTIILSTHDVELALQFADHLWLLGTEGIVQGVPATLAADGSIARFFQTEGLQFDAATLRFTVSV
;
A
#
# COMPACT_ATOMS: atom_id res chain seq x y z
N MET A 1 16.92 28.72 33.80
CA MET A 1 15.46 28.51 33.97
C MET A 1 14.97 27.70 32.79
N ASN A 2 14.75 26.41 33.07
CA ASN A 2 14.30 25.41 32.08
C ASN A 2 12.79 25.46 31.95
N SER A 3 12.27 25.55 30.74
CA SER A 3 10.90 25.21 30.43
C SER A 3 10.86 24.30 29.20
N ARG A 4 10.67 23.00 29.44
CA ARG A 4 10.31 22.00 28.44
C ARG A 4 8.86 22.23 28.00
N PRO A 5 8.49 22.04 26.71
CA PRO A 5 7.09 21.90 26.35
C PRO A 5 6.64 20.47 26.63
N GLN A 6 5.58 20.38 27.43
CA GLN A 6 4.87 19.14 27.76
C GLN A 6 4.13 18.58 26.55
N ALA A 7 4.23 17.27 26.41
CA ALA A 7 3.47 16.46 25.49
C ALA A 7 1.97 16.49 25.84
N PHE A 8 1.14 16.82 24.85
CA PHE A 8 -0.30 16.60 24.87
C PHE A 8 -0.61 15.32 24.08
N PHE A 9 -0.55 14.18 24.73
CA PHE A 9 -1.15 12.94 24.24
C PHE A 9 -1.62 12.15 25.45
N SER A 10 -2.86 12.36 25.87
CA SER A 10 -3.58 11.40 26.71
C SER A 10 -5.06 11.39 26.31
N ASP A 11 -5.58 10.18 26.21
CA ASP A 11 -6.98 9.77 26.16
C ASP A 11 -7.77 9.99 24.86
N PHE A 12 -7.68 8.99 23.98
CA PHE A 12 -8.88 8.52 23.28
C PHE A 12 -8.96 7.00 23.37
N GLY A 13 -9.94 6.57 24.18
CA GLY A 13 -10.18 5.18 24.55
C GLY A 13 -10.47 4.26 23.36
N ALA A 14 -9.80 3.13 23.39
CA ALA A 14 -10.08 1.97 22.58
C ALA A 14 -11.51 1.47 22.79
N ARG A 15 -12.31 1.44 21.73
CA ARG A 15 -13.45 0.51 21.51
C ARG A 15 -13.96 0.63 20.08
N CYS A 16 -13.37 -0.13 19.18
CA CYS A 16 -14.10 -0.63 18.01
C CYS A 16 -13.99 -2.15 18.01
N PHE A 17 -15.06 -2.79 18.50
CA PHE A 17 -15.25 -4.24 18.39
C PHE A 17 -15.49 -4.59 16.92
N TYR A 18 -14.48 -5.08 16.23
CA TYR A 18 -14.67 -5.87 15.02
C TYR A 18 -15.08 -7.27 15.45
N ARG A 19 -16.37 -7.58 15.35
CA ARG A 19 -16.92 -8.92 15.56
C ARG A 19 -16.75 -9.70 14.25
N PRO A 20 -15.88 -10.71 14.14
CA PRO A 20 -15.82 -11.54 12.95
C PRO A 20 -17.07 -12.41 12.90
N LEU A 21 -17.83 -12.31 11.82
CA LEU A 21 -18.82 -13.29 11.43
C LEU A 21 -18.08 -14.55 10.97
N ALA A 22 -17.94 -15.52 11.86
CA ALA A 22 -17.40 -16.83 11.54
C ALA A 22 -18.48 -17.70 10.88
N PRO A 23 -18.26 -18.27 9.68
CA PRO A 23 -18.93 -19.49 9.27
C PRO A 23 -18.18 -20.68 9.88
N LYS A 24 -18.96 -21.58 10.49
CA LYS A 24 -18.50 -22.88 10.97
C LYS A 24 -18.15 -23.74 9.76
N SER A 25 -16.91 -24.16 9.60
CA SER A 25 -16.45 -25.52 9.23
C SER A 25 -14.98 -25.48 8.80
N ASP A 26 -14.29 -26.50 9.27
CA ASP A 26 -13.01 -27.04 8.84
C ASP A 26 -11.74 -26.39 9.39
N PHE A 27 -11.05 -27.23 10.16
CA PHE A 27 -9.71 -27.12 10.72
C PHE A 27 -8.68 -26.68 9.65
N LEU A 28 -8.57 -25.39 9.40
CA LEU A 28 -7.40 -24.81 8.76
C LEU A 28 -6.40 -24.43 9.85
N CYS A 29 -5.17 -24.83 9.66
CA CYS A 29 -4.04 -24.67 10.56
C CYS A 29 -3.95 -23.22 11.06
N HIS A 30 -3.80 -23.01 12.36
CA HIS A 30 -3.71 -21.68 13.03
C HIS A 30 -2.68 -20.71 12.43
N ALA A 31 -1.75 -21.20 11.60
CA ALA A 31 -0.73 -20.41 10.93
C ALA A 31 -1.26 -19.59 9.71
N ASP A 32 -2.40 -19.95 9.13
CA ASP A 32 -2.92 -19.27 7.93
C ASP A 32 -3.78 -18.04 8.24
N PHE A 33 -4.26 -17.89 9.48
CA PHE A 33 -4.97 -16.68 9.93
C PHE A 33 -4.10 -15.43 10.05
N LEU A 34 -2.77 -15.58 9.97
CA LEU A 34 -1.80 -14.49 10.09
C LEU A 34 -1.37 -13.88 8.74
N LYS A 35 -1.96 -14.32 7.62
CA LYS A 35 -1.55 -13.86 6.29
C LYS A 35 -2.67 -13.07 5.64
N MET A 36 -2.43 -11.78 5.34
CA MET A 36 -3.42 -10.94 4.66
C MET A 36 -3.37 -11.13 3.14
N ILE A 37 -2.16 -11.19 2.56
CA ILE A 37 -1.95 -11.50 1.14
C ILE A 37 -1.03 -12.70 1.05
N THR A 38 -1.38 -13.66 0.19
CA THR A 38 -0.54 -14.84 -0.08
C THR A 38 -0.44 -15.06 -1.58
N LEU A 39 0.80 -15.21 -2.06
CA LEU A 39 1.13 -15.57 -3.43
C LEU A 39 1.67 -17.01 -3.43
N HIS A 40 1.11 -17.87 -4.27
CA HIS A 40 1.57 -19.24 -4.50
C HIS A 40 1.89 -19.43 -5.97
N GLN A 41 3.19 -19.43 -6.31
CA GLN A 41 3.65 -19.61 -7.69
C GLN A 41 2.89 -18.74 -8.70
N LEU A 42 2.54 -17.51 -8.29
CA LEU A 42 1.78 -16.56 -9.08
C LEU A 42 2.56 -16.20 -10.34
N ARG A 43 1.88 -16.19 -11.48
CA ARG A 43 2.43 -15.71 -12.74
C ARG A 43 1.74 -14.41 -13.14
N THR A 44 2.54 -13.38 -13.40
CA THR A 44 2.03 -12.06 -13.81
C THR A 44 2.56 -11.67 -15.17
N GLY A 45 1.83 -10.83 -15.87
CA GLY A 45 2.22 -10.35 -17.21
C GLY A 45 1.01 -9.98 -18.06
N TYR A 46 1.20 -9.99 -19.36
CA TYR A 46 0.16 -9.70 -20.37
C TYR A 46 -0.02 -10.90 -21.28
N PRO A 47 -1.13 -11.00 -22.03
CA PRO A 47 -1.30 -12.05 -23.04
C PRO A 47 -0.06 -12.15 -23.96
N GLY A 48 0.55 -13.31 -23.99
CA GLY A 48 1.78 -13.57 -24.77
C GLY A 48 3.10 -13.12 -24.14
N LYS A 49 3.10 -12.42 -23.00
CA LYS A 49 4.33 -11.95 -22.32
C LYS A 49 4.27 -12.18 -20.80
N VAL A 50 4.95 -13.22 -20.35
CA VAL A 50 5.16 -13.47 -18.91
C VAL A 50 6.23 -12.50 -18.38
N ILE A 51 5.91 -11.78 -17.30
CA ILE A 51 6.82 -10.84 -16.62
C ILE A 51 7.29 -11.47 -15.31
N GLY A 52 6.38 -11.84 -14.41
CA GLY A 52 6.70 -12.53 -13.18
C GLY A 52 6.41 -14.02 -13.29
N ARG A 53 7.39 -14.85 -12.89
CA ARG A 53 7.28 -16.31 -12.93
C ARG A 53 7.35 -16.86 -11.51
N GLN A 54 6.41 -17.77 -11.17
CA GLN A 54 6.42 -18.52 -9.89
C GLN A 54 6.62 -17.63 -8.64
N LEU A 55 5.95 -16.46 -8.61
CA LEU A 55 6.06 -15.52 -7.52
C LEU A 55 5.39 -16.10 -6.28
N SER A 56 6.15 -16.27 -5.20
CA SER A 56 5.65 -16.77 -3.91
C SER A 56 6.08 -15.81 -2.82
N ALA A 57 5.12 -15.26 -2.08
CA ALA A 57 5.36 -14.30 -1.02
C ALA A 57 4.12 -14.16 -0.12
N THR A 58 4.31 -13.60 1.08
CA THR A 58 3.22 -13.34 2.03
C THR A 58 3.36 -11.96 2.66
N ALA A 59 2.25 -11.22 2.77
CA ALA A 59 2.17 -10.01 3.56
C ALA A 59 1.28 -10.24 4.79
N GLN A 60 1.75 -9.80 5.95
CA GLN A 60 1.08 -9.98 7.23
C GLN A 60 0.21 -8.76 7.57
N PRO A 61 -0.86 -8.91 8.36
CA PRO A 61 -1.59 -7.78 8.93
C PRO A 61 -0.66 -6.89 9.76
N GLY A 62 -0.90 -5.58 9.72
CA GLY A 62 -0.16 -4.63 10.53
C GLY A 62 1.29 -4.40 10.09
N THR A 63 1.66 -4.77 8.86
CA THR A 63 3.04 -4.62 8.37
C THR A 63 3.14 -3.73 7.13
N LEU A 64 4.26 -3.02 7.03
CA LEU A 64 4.70 -2.27 5.86
C LEU A 64 5.69 -3.11 5.07
N THR A 65 5.31 -3.54 3.87
CA THR A 65 6.16 -4.33 2.95
C THR A 65 6.62 -3.45 1.80
N ALA A 66 7.92 -3.37 1.57
CA ALA A 66 8.49 -2.70 0.41
C ALA A 66 8.83 -3.69 -0.72
N LEU A 67 8.25 -3.47 -1.89
CA LEU A 67 8.52 -4.21 -3.11
C LEU A 67 9.63 -3.50 -3.90
N LEU A 68 10.81 -4.11 -3.91
CA LEU A 68 12.02 -3.62 -4.57
C LEU A 68 12.32 -4.44 -5.83
N GLY A 69 12.93 -3.82 -6.81
CA GLY A 69 13.32 -4.47 -8.05
C GLY A 69 13.81 -3.45 -9.08
N SER A 70 14.55 -3.89 -10.08
CA SER A 70 15.02 -3.04 -11.18
C SER A 70 13.87 -2.44 -11.97
N ASN A 71 14.15 -1.41 -12.78
CA ASN A 71 13.17 -0.87 -13.71
C ASN A 71 12.74 -1.94 -14.70
N GLY A 72 11.43 -2.06 -14.92
CA GLY A 72 10.88 -3.10 -15.81
C GLY A 72 10.80 -4.51 -15.22
N SER A 73 11.20 -4.74 -13.95
CA SER A 73 11.08 -6.06 -13.29
C SER A 73 9.64 -6.54 -13.08
N GLY A 74 8.65 -5.66 -13.25
CA GLY A 74 7.24 -6.03 -13.14
C GLY A 74 6.56 -5.64 -11.82
N LYS A 75 7.15 -4.73 -11.01
CA LYS A 75 6.55 -4.25 -9.75
C LYS A 75 5.12 -3.75 -9.94
N SER A 76 4.91 -2.82 -10.85
CA SER A 76 3.57 -2.28 -11.15
C SER A 76 2.62 -3.34 -11.72
N THR A 77 3.14 -4.30 -12.51
CA THR A 77 2.35 -5.42 -13.02
C THR A 77 1.90 -6.32 -11.88
N LEU A 78 2.79 -6.62 -10.94
CA LEU A 78 2.45 -7.39 -9.74
C LEU A 78 1.39 -6.65 -8.91
N LEU A 79 1.59 -5.36 -8.59
CA LEU A 79 0.61 -4.58 -7.83
C LEU A 79 -0.75 -4.52 -8.52
N ARG A 80 -0.80 -4.36 -9.84
CA ARG A 80 -2.07 -4.41 -10.61
C ARG A 80 -2.74 -5.79 -10.53
N THR A 81 -1.95 -6.86 -10.52
CA THR A 81 -2.48 -8.21 -10.35
C THR A 81 -3.02 -8.43 -8.93
N LEU A 82 -2.29 -7.96 -7.90
CA LEU A 82 -2.76 -7.98 -6.50
C LEU A 82 -4.06 -7.20 -6.31
N ALA A 83 -4.19 -6.06 -7.01
CA ALA A 83 -5.39 -5.22 -6.99
C ALA A 83 -6.56 -5.79 -7.82
N ALA A 84 -6.40 -6.95 -8.45
CA ALA A 84 -7.34 -7.54 -9.42
C ALA A 84 -7.71 -6.58 -10.58
N LEU A 85 -6.84 -5.62 -10.90
CA LEU A 85 -6.98 -4.75 -12.08
C LEU A 85 -6.55 -5.46 -13.37
N GLN A 86 -5.79 -6.54 -13.24
CA GLN A 86 -5.51 -7.49 -14.31
C GLN A 86 -5.51 -8.93 -13.75
N PRO A 87 -5.92 -9.92 -14.56
CA PRO A 87 -5.92 -11.32 -14.10
C PRO A 87 -4.48 -11.85 -14.02
N PRO A 88 -4.22 -12.83 -13.12
CA PRO A 88 -3.00 -13.61 -13.16
C PRO A 88 -2.95 -14.46 -14.46
N LEU A 89 -1.74 -14.79 -14.91
CA LEU A 89 -1.54 -15.60 -16.13
C LEU A 89 -1.68 -17.11 -15.89
N ASN A 90 -1.65 -17.55 -14.64
CA ASN A 90 -1.90 -18.94 -14.30
C ASN A 90 -3.36 -19.16 -13.90
N SER A 91 -3.92 -20.29 -14.36
CA SER A 91 -5.31 -20.64 -14.09
C SER A 91 -5.48 -21.31 -12.69
N VAL A 92 -4.47 -21.26 -11.82
CA VAL A 92 -4.56 -21.88 -10.49
C VAL A 92 -5.36 -20.95 -9.58
N PRO A 93 -6.54 -21.35 -9.09
CA PRO A 93 -7.43 -20.48 -8.29
C PRO A 93 -6.76 -19.92 -7.04
N ASP A 94 -5.87 -20.69 -6.41
CA ASP A 94 -5.24 -20.35 -5.14
C ASP A 94 -3.88 -19.64 -5.30
N SER A 95 -3.55 -19.21 -6.53
CA SER A 95 -2.28 -18.50 -6.78
C SER A 95 -2.19 -17.13 -6.13
N LEU A 96 -3.34 -16.51 -5.83
CA LEU A 96 -3.45 -15.22 -5.15
C LEU A 96 -4.62 -15.24 -4.16
N LEU A 97 -4.29 -15.19 -2.87
CA LEU A 97 -5.25 -15.15 -1.78
C LEU A 97 -5.22 -13.79 -1.08
N LEU A 98 -6.40 -13.30 -0.74
CA LEU A 98 -6.63 -12.14 0.14
C LEU A 98 -7.44 -12.62 1.34
N ALA A 99 -6.88 -12.48 2.54
CA ALA A 99 -7.47 -12.99 3.78
C ALA A 99 -7.91 -14.47 3.67
N GLY A 100 -7.06 -15.32 3.03
CA GLY A 100 -7.31 -16.75 2.85
C GLY A 100 -8.30 -17.13 1.75
N LYS A 101 -8.94 -16.16 1.07
CA LYS A 101 -9.90 -16.39 -0.03
C LYS A 101 -9.28 -15.99 -1.37
N PRO A 102 -9.41 -16.80 -2.44
CA PRO A 102 -8.96 -16.43 -3.78
C PRO A 102 -9.54 -15.08 -4.23
N VAL A 103 -8.67 -14.19 -4.72
CA VAL A 103 -9.08 -12.83 -5.11
C VAL A 103 -10.18 -12.82 -6.16
N GLN A 104 -10.17 -13.80 -7.07
CA GLN A 104 -11.20 -13.95 -8.12
C GLN A 104 -12.60 -14.29 -7.59
N GLN A 105 -12.70 -14.78 -6.35
CA GLN A 105 -13.98 -15.13 -5.73
C GLN A 105 -14.65 -13.95 -5.00
N TYR A 106 -13.96 -12.81 -4.89
CA TYR A 106 -14.56 -11.59 -4.33
C TYR A 106 -15.44 -10.90 -5.38
N ALA A 107 -16.63 -10.50 -4.98
CA ALA A 107 -17.38 -9.54 -5.77
C ALA A 107 -16.64 -8.18 -5.80
N ARG A 108 -16.79 -7.40 -6.88
CA ARG A 108 -16.06 -6.13 -7.04
C ARG A 108 -16.25 -5.17 -5.87
N HIS A 109 -17.46 -5.06 -5.35
CA HIS A 109 -17.76 -4.18 -4.21
C HIS A 109 -17.16 -4.69 -2.89
N GLU A 110 -17.08 -6.02 -2.70
CA GLU A 110 -16.41 -6.63 -1.55
C GLU A 110 -14.91 -6.37 -1.61
N LEU A 111 -14.29 -6.62 -2.77
CA LEU A 111 -12.87 -6.38 -2.98
C LEU A 111 -12.51 -4.91 -2.73
N ALA A 112 -13.34 -3.96 -3.21
CA ALA A 112 -13.14 -2.54 -2.99
C ALA A 112 -13.26 -2.11 -1.51
N ARG A 113 -13.84 -2.93 -0.63
CA ARG A 113 -13.83 -2.73 0.83
C ARG A 113 -12.67 -3.43 1.53
N MET A 114 -11.98 -4.32 0.85
CA MET A 114 -10.82 -5.05 1.37
C MET A 114 -9.50 -4.43 0.95
N LEU A 115 -9.45 -3.77 -0.21
CA LEU A 115 -8.21 -3.32 -0.81
C LEU A 115 -8.38 -1.97 -1.50
N SER A 116 -7.48 -1.03 -1.18
CA SER A 116 -7.30 0.22 -1.91
C SER A 116 -5.98 0.24 -2.67
N VAL A 117 -5.94 1.00 -3.77
CA VAL A 117 -4.75 1.09 -4.62
C VAL A 117 -4.49 2.52 -5.06
N VAL A 118 -3.22 2.92 -5.00
CA VAL A 118 -2.69 4.15 -5.59
C VAL A 118 -1.67 3.76 -6.64
N LEU A 119 -1.96 4.03 -7.91
CA LEU A 119 -1.05 3.77 -9.03
C LEU A 119 -0.21 5.00 -9.35
N THR A 120 0.94 4.80 -9.97
CA THR A 120 1.84 5.87 -10.41
C THR A 120 1.17 6.79 -11.43
N HIS A 121 0.43 6.21 -12.39
CA HIS A 121 -0.30 6.97 -13.39
C HIS A 121 -1.64 7.46 -12.83
N ARG A 122 -1.84 8.78 -12.79
CA ARG A 122 -3.00 9.42 -12.19
C ARG A 122 -3.73 10.25 -13.23
N PRO A 123 -5.07 10.18 -13.25
CA PRO A 123 -5.85 11.05 -14.11
C PRO A 123 -5.64 12.51 -13.66
N ASP A 124 -5.42 13.38 -14.61
CA ASP A 124 -5.51 14.82 -14.45
C ASP A 124 -6.95 15.26 -14.68
N SER A 125 -7.46 16.17 -13.86
CA SER A 125 -8.83 16.67 -14.01
C SER A 125 -8.91 18.12 -13.51
N ASP A 126 -9.29 19.01 -14.41
CA ASP A 126 -9.61 20.41 -14.08
C ASP A 126 -10.97 20.54 -13.41
N ALA A 127 -11.82 19.52 -13.52
CA ALA A 127 -13.22 19.56 -13.08
C ALA A 127 -13.43 19.17 -11.62
N LEU A 128 -12.41 18.59 -10.96
CA LEU A 128 -12.56 18.03 -9.60
C LEU A 128 -11.71 18.79 -8.60
N THR A 129 -12.31 19.09 -7.46
CA THR A 129 -11.61 19.60 -6.28
C THR A 129 -10.94 18.45 -5.50
N VAL A 130 -9.97 18.79 -4.67
CA VAL A 130 -9.30 17.84 -3.78
C VAL A 130 -10.30 17.07 -2.90
N ALA A 131 -11.26 17.78 -2.29
CA ALA A 131 -12.28 17.16 -1.46
C ALA A 131 -13.10 16.12 -2.25
N GLU A 132 -13.55 16.46 -3.46
CA GLU A 132 -14.33 15.54 -4.31
C GLU A 132 -13.53 14.29 -4.69
N VAL A 133 -12.23 14.44 -4.97
CA VAL A 133 -11.36 13.28 -5.26
C VAL A 133 -11.23 12.38 -4.03
N VAL A 134 -11.07 12.93 -2.82
CA VAL A 134 -10.96 12.13 -1.60
C VAL A 134 -12.30 11.46 -1.26
N GLU A 135 -13.42 12.17 -1.46
CA GLU A 135 -14.79 11.62 -1.29
C GLU A 135 -15.05 10.40 -2.18
N MET A 136 -14.45 10.33 -3.38
CA MET A 136 -14.55 9.14 -4.23
C MET A 136 -14.03 7.86 -3.55
N GLY A 137 -13.17 7.96 -2.54
CA GLY A 137 -12.77 6.84 -1.70
C GLY A 137 -13.94 6.15 -1.01
N ARG A 138 -15.08 6.85 -0.80
CA ARG A 138 -16.27 6.32 -0.13
C ARG A 138 -17.24 5.62 -1.08
N ILE A 139 -17.02 5.65 -2.40
CA ILE A 139 -17.90 5.00 -3.40
C ILE A 139 -18.24 3.54 -3.05
N PRO A 140 -17.33 2.67 -2.58
CA PRO A 140 -17.65 1.28 -2.26
C PRO A 140 -18.68 1.09 -1.14
N TYR A 141 -19.00 2.13 -0.38
CA TYR A 141 -19.95 2.11 0.74
C TYR A 141 -21.33 2.69 0.36
N LEU A 142 -21.45 3.27 -0.82
CA LEU A 142 -22.71 3.82 -1.30
C LEU A 142 -23.61 2.69 -1.83
N SER A 143 -24.91 2.74 -1.52
CA SER A 143 -25.88 1.86 -2.17
C SER A 143 -26.01 2.23 -3.65
N THR A 144 -26.21 1.24 -4.52
CA THR A 144 -26.21 1.38 -5.98
C THR A 144 -27.15 2.47 -6.49
N PHE A 145 -28.24 2.76 -5.76
CA PHE A 145 -29.23 3.77 -6.14
C PHE A 145 -28.82 5.20 -5.73
N SER A 146 -27.98 5.34 -4.72
CA SER A 146 -27.56 6.65 -4.19
C SER A 146 -26.19 7.11 -4.72
N ALA A 147 -25.42 6.24 -5.37
CA ALA A 147 -24.06 6.57 -5.82
C ALA A 147 -24.06 7.74 -6.81
N TYR A 148 -25.00 7.76 -7.76
CA TYR A 148 -25.14 8.84 -8.73
C TYR A 148 -25.65 10.15 -8.11
N GLN A 149 -26.57 10.08 -7.15
CA GLN A 149 -27.14 11.27 -6.50
C GLN A 149 -26.16 11.88 -5.48
N ARG A 150 -25.31 11.09 -4.83
CA ARG A 150 -24.38 11.57 -3.80
C ARG A 150 -23.04 12.08 -4.33
N LEU A 151 -22.65 11.76 -5.55
CA LEU A 151 -21.53 12.45 -6.22
C LEU A 151 -21.79 13.98 -6.34
N TRP A 152 -23.06 14.40 -6.22
CA TRP A 152 -23.51 15.79 -6.27
C TRP A 152 -24.03 16.31 -4.91
N GLN A 153 -24.16 15.47 -3.89
CA GLN A 153 -24.54 15.88 -2.55
C GLN A 153 -23.37 15.67 -1.61
N LYS A 154 -23.02 16.71 -0.84
CA LYS A 154 -21.93 16.65 0.14
C LYS A 154 -22.04 15.42 1.03
N SER A 155 -20.92 14.72 1.25
CA SER A 155 -20.81 13.59 2.17
C SER A 155 -21.33 13.98 3.56
N VAL A 156 -22.13 13.11 4.18
CA VAL A 156 -22.76 13.38 5.48
C VAL A 156 -22.43 12.26 6.46
N GLY A 157 -22.20 12.62 7.72
CA GLY A 157 -22.01 11.66 8.80
C GLY A 157 -20.66 10.96 8.78
N ALA A 158 -20.67 9.62 8.91
CA ALA A 158 -19.44 8.81 9.02
C ALA A 158 -18.53 8.91 7.79
N ASP A 159 -19.08 9.10 6.59
CA ASP A 159 -18.30 9.27 5.36
C ASP A 159 -17.56 10.60 5.37
N ALA A 160 -18.20 11.70 5.82
CA ALA A 160 -17.55 13.00 5.95
C ALA A 160 -16.41 12.96 6.99
N ALA A 161 -16.59 12.24 8.10
CA ALA A 161 -15.55 12.07 9.11
C ALA A 161 -14.34 11.32 8.57
N ALA A 162 -14.56 10.21 7.84
CA ALA A 162 -13.49 9.43 7.22
C ALA A 162 -12.71 10.23 6.17
N VAL A 163 -13.41 11.02 5.34
CA VAL A 163 -12.79 11.91 4.35
C VAL A 163 -11.94 12.96 5.05
N ARG A 164 -12.49 13.64 6.05
CA ARG A 164 -11.79 14.66 6.81
C ARG A 164 -10.54 14.10 7.50
N GLN A 165 -10.64 12.97 8.19
CA GLN A 165 -9.51 12.30 8.84
C GLN A 165 -8.42 11.97 7.84
N ALA A 166 -8.75 11.38 6.68
CA ALA A 166 -7.80 11.05 5.64
C ALA A 166 -7.07 12.31 5.11
N MET A 167 -7.80 13.42 4.95
CA MET A 167 -7.22 14.69 4.51
C MET A 167 -6.30 15.32 5.58
N GLU A 168 -6.63 15.19 6.86
CA GLU A 168 -5.79 15.65 7.96
C GLU A 168 -4.49 14.83 8.03
N GLN A 169 -4.57 13.51 7.96
CA GLN A 169 -3.41 12.61 7.97
C GLN A 169 -2.43 12.86 6.83
N THR A 170 -2.93 13.28 5.67
CA THR A 170 -2.10 13.55 4.48
C THR A 170 -1.76 15.03 4.29
N ALA A 171 -2.12 15.90 5.25
CA ALA A 171 -1.95 17.34 5.18
C ALA A 171 -2.56 17.97 3.90
N THR A 172 -3.70 17.45 3.41
CA THR A 172 -4.41 17.94 2.22
C THR A 172 -5.62 18.83 2.56
N LEU A 173 -6.05 18.85 3.81
CA LEU A 173 -7.21 19.63 4.25
C LEU A 173 -7.13 21.13 3.95
N PRO A 174 -5.97 21.82 4.08
CA PRO A 174 -5.87 23.26 3.82
C PRO A 174 -6.20 23.65 2.38
N PHE A 175 -6.06 22.74 1.42
CA PHE A 175 -6.35 23.01 0.01
C PHE A 175 -7.49 22.15 -0.56
N SER A 176 -8.40 21.71 0.31
CA SER A 176 -9.57 20.88 -0.02
C SER A 176 -10.44 21.41 -1.18
N HIS A 177 -10.55 22.72 -1.30
CA HIS A 177 -11.38 23.36 -2.33
C HIS A 177 -10.62 23.69 -3.62
N ARG A 178 -9.31 23.46 -3.68
CA ARG A 178 -8.52 23.74 -4.90
C ARG A 178 -8.81 22.68 -5.97
N PRO A 179 -8.86 23.08 -7.25
CA PRO A 179 -8.89 22.14 -8.37
C PRO A 179 -7.64 21.24 -8.36
N LEU A 180 -7.80 19.96 -8.69
CA LEU A 180 -6.70 18.99 -8.70
C LEU A 180 -5.56 19.39 -9.64
N SER A 181 -5.88 20.01 -10.78
CA SER A 181 -4.91 20.49 -11.78
C SER A 181 -3.98 21.59 -11.28
N THR A 182 -4.39 22.35 -10.24
CA THR A 182 -3.58 23.45 -9.68
C THR A 182 -2.54 22.98 -8.66
N LEU A 183 -2.47 21.68 -8.39
CA LEU A 183 -1.58 21.09 -7.40
C LEU A 183 -0.24 20.71 -8.02
N SER A 184 0.84 20.85 -7.23
CA SER A 184 2.11 20.21 -7.55
C SER A 184 1.96 18.67 -7.55
N ASP A 185 2.88 17.96 -8.21
CA ASP A 185 2.86 16.49 -8.25
C ASP A 185 2.90 15.87 -6.86
N GLY A 186 3.66 16.46 -5.93
CA GLY A 186 3.73 16.02 -4.53
C GLY A 186 2.42 16.24 -3.77
N GLU A 187 1.75 17.39 -3.95
CA GLU A 187 0.43 17.65 -3.38
C GLU A 187 -0.60 16.69 -3.95
N ARG A 188 -0.58 16.46 -5.25
CA ARG A 188 -1.46 15.52 -5.96
C ARG A 188 -1.25 14.10 -5.46
N GLN A 189 0.00 13.68 -5.20
CA GLN A 189 0.32 12.39 -4.58
C GLN A 189 -0.39 12.23 -3.24
N ARG A 190 -0.30 13.21 -2.35
CA ARG A 190 -0.95 13.18 -1.05
C ARG A 190 -2.47 13.10 -1.16
N VAL A 191 -3.08 13.73 -2.15
CA VAL A 191 -4.54 13.63 -2.41
C VAL A 191 -4.96 12.20 -2.78
N PHE A 192 -4.22 11.52 -3.66
CA PHE A 192 -4.55 10.12 -4.00
C PHE A 192 -4.31 9.15 -2.84
N ILE A 193 -3.33 9.43 -1.98
CA ILE A 193 -3.15 8.68 -0.73
C ILE A 193 -4.33 8.96 0.21
N ALA A 194 -4.76 10.23 0.37
CA ALA A 194 -5.94 10.58 1.14
C ALA A 194 -7.19 9.83 0.65
N LYS A 195 -7.40 9.76 -0.66
CA LYS A 195 -8.48 8.96 -1.26
C LYS A 195 -8.41 7.49 -0.85
N ALA A 196 -7.23 6.88 -0.90
CA ALA A 196 -7.04 5.49 -0.51
C ALA A 196 -7.27 5.28 1.00
N LEU A 197 -6.87 6.24 1.85
CA LEU A 197 -7.15 6.22 3.29
C LEU A 197 -8.64 6.39 3.58
N ALA A 198 -9.30 7.34 2.91
CA ALA A 198 -10.75 7.55 3.05
C ALA A 198 -11.57 6.30 2.67
N GLN A 199 -11.05 5.44 1.79
CA GLN A 199 -11.67 4.16 1.46
C GLN A 199 -11.72 3.21 2.68
N GLY A 200 -10.83 3.35 3.67
CA GLY A 200 -10.91 2.64 4.95
C GLY A 200 -10.64 1.13 4.87
N THR A 201 -9.86 0.67 3.89
CA THR A 201 -9.60 -0.75 3.65
C THR A 201 -8.52 -1.30 4.58
N PRO A 202 -8.52 -2.62 4.90
CA PRO A 202 -7.43 -3.26 5.65
C PRO A 202 -6.13 -3.39 4.85
N VAL A 203 -6.20 -3.39 3.51
CA VAL A 203 -5.02 -3.50 2.62
C VAL A 203 -4.89 -2.24 1.79
N ILE A 204 -3.65 -1.72 1.67
CA ILE A 204 -3.31 -0.56 0.83
C ILE A 204 -2.13 -0.94 -0.07
N LEU A 205 -2.31 -0.83 -1.38
CA LEU A 205 -1.27 -1.03 -2.38
C LEU A 205 -0.86 0.32 -2.97
N LEU A 206 0.44 0.61 -2.98
CA LEU A 206 0.99 1.88 -3.44
C LEU A 206 2.07 1.63 -4.50
N ASP A 207 1.87 2.15 -5.70
CA ASP A 207 2.86 2.05 -6.78
C ASP A 207 3.67 3.34 -6.85
N GLU A 208 4.92 3.26 -6.42
CA GLU A 208 5.89 4.37 -6.34
C GLU A 208 5.35 5.63 -5.62
N PRO A 209 4.86 5.51 -4.37
CA PRO A 209 4.23 6.63 -3.68
C PRO A 209 5.21 7.77 -3.33
N THR A 210 6.51 7.51 -3.32
CA THR A 210 7.56 8.50 -3.05
C THR A 210 8.06 9.24 -4.29
N ALA A 211 7.63 8.83 -5.50
CA ALA A 211 7.96 9.55 -6.72
C ALA A 211 7.47 11.00 -6.66
N PHE A 212 8.23 11.93 -7.20
CA PHE A 212 7.92 13.38 -7.24
C PHE A 212 7.90 14.10 -5.88
N LEU A 213 8.25 13.43 -4.77
CA LEU A 213 8.39 14.06 -3.46
C LEU A 213 9.86 14.47 -3.22
N ASP A 214 10.05 15.58 -2.55
CA ASP A 214 11.34 15.94 -1.95
C ASP A 214 11.67 15.01 -0.77
N PHE A 215 12.93 14.98 -0.35
CA PHE A 215 13.38 14.04 0.67
C PHE A 215 12.62 14.15 2.01
N PRO A 216 12.37 15.35 2.58
CA PRO A 216 11.57 15.48 3.79
C PRO A 216 10.14 14.94 3.63
N SER A 217 9.50 15.19 2.49
CA SER A 217 8.15 14.67 2.19
C SER A 217 8.12 13.15 2.02
N LYS A 218 9.18 12.55 1.44
CA LYS A 218 9.34 11.09 1.37
C LYS A 218 9.41 10.47 2.76
N VAL A 219 10.24 11.04 3.65
CA VAL A 219 10.37 10.59 5.04
C VAL A 219 9.03 10.69 5.78
N ALA A 220 8.36 11.85 5.67
CA ALA A 220 7.05 12.04 6.31
C ALA A 220 5.99 11.03 5.80
N LEU A 221 5.99 10.74 4.50
CA LEU A 221 5.11 9.72 3.93
C LEU A 221 5.43 8.33 4.47
N MET A 222 6.70 7.93 4.52
CA MET A 222 7.09 6.62 5.04
C MET A 222 6.72 6.47 6.52
N GLN A 223 6.89 7.53 7.32
CA GLN A 223 6.45 7.57 8.72
C GLN A 223 4.93 7.40 8.84
N LEU A 224 4.15 8.09 8.00
CA LEU A 224 2.69 7.94 7.96
C LEU A 224 2.31 6.49 7.62
N LEU A 225 2.90 5.90 6.58
CA LEU A 225 2.59 4.51 6.19
C LEU A 225 2.97 3.51 7.28
N GLN A 226 4.10 3.69 7.94
CA GLN A 226 4.52 2.86 9.07
C GLN A 226 3.55 3.01 10.27
N HIS A 227 3.12 4.25 10.58
CA HIS A 227 2.12 4.49 11.61
C HIS A 227 0.79 3.78 11.30
N LEU A 228 0.30 3.88 10.07
CA LEU A 228 -0.93 3.21 9.62
C LEU A 228 -0.81 1.68 9.71
N ALA A 229 0.35 1.13 9.36
CA ALA A 229 0.60 -0.29 9.48
C ALA A 229 0.55 -0.73 10.96
N HIS A 230 1.36 -0.11 11.81
CA HIS A 230 1.56 -0.57 13.18
C HIS A 230 0.38 -0.23 14.12
N HIS A 231 -0.19 0.97 14.01
CA HIS A 231 -1.23 1.44 14.94
C HIS A 231 -2.65 1.21 14.43
N GLU A 232 -2.88 1.30 13.13
CA GLU A 232 -4.19 1.02 12.54
C GLU A 232 -4.29 -0.41 11.96
N GLN A 233 -3.25 -1.23 12.14
CA GLN A 233 -3.18 -2.64 11.70
C GLN A 233 -3.44 -2.80 10.20
N LYS A 234 -3.03 -1.81 9.38
CA LYS A 234 -3.13 -1.89 7.93
C LYS A 234 -2.03 -2.79 7.35
N THR A 235 -2.36 -3.58 6.37
CA THR A 235 -1.36 -4.28 5.54
C THR A 235 -1.01 -3.38 4.38
N ILE A 236 0.23 -2.91 4.32
CA ILE A 236 0.66 -1.97 3.29
C ILE A 236 1.74 -2.60 2.44
N ILE A 237 1.55 -2.60 1.12
CA ILE A 237 2.59 -2.99 0.17
C ILE A 237 2.85 -1.79 -0.73
N LEU A 238 4.09 -1.31 -0.76
CA LEU A 238 4.51 -0.24 -1.65
C LEU A 238 5.64 -0.68 -2.56
N SER A 239 5.59 -0.32 -3.85
CA SER A 239 6.77 -0.37 -4.71
C SER A 239 7.58 0.92 -4.55
N THR A 240 8.89 0.81 -4.56
CA THR A 240 9.76 1.98 -4.51
C THR A 240 11.12 1.70 -5.15
N HIS A 241 11.77 2.77 -5.58
CA HIS A 241 13.18 2.79 -5.99
C HIS A 241 14.10 3.33 -4.88
N ASP A 242 13.53 3.89 -3.81
CA ASP A 242 14.27 4.43 -2.67
C ASP A 242 14.65 3.29 -1.71
N VAL A 243 15.71 2.57 -2.07
CA VAL A 243 16.14 1.36 -1.32
C VAL A 243 16.47 1.69 0.12
N GLU A 244 17.18 2.80 0.37
CA GLU A 244 17.59 3.20 1.73
C GLU A 244 16.38 3.52 2.62
N LEU A 245 15.34 4.19 2.08
CA LEU A 245 14.10 4.42 2.82
C LEU A 245 13.34 3.10 3.06
N ALA A 246 13.33 2.21 2.09
CA ALA A 246 12.72 0.89 2.27
C ALA A 246 13.40 0.10 3.38
N LEU A 247 14.75 0.09 3.43
CA LEU A 247 15.52 -0.58 4.46
C LEU A 247 15.29 -0.02 5.88
N GLN A 248 15.01 1.29 5.98
CA GLN A 248 14.81 1.97 7.27
C GLN A 248 13.37 1.85 7.81
N PHE A 249 12.37 1.83 6.94
CA PHE A 249 10.98 1.93 7.34
C PHE A 249 10.16 0.66 7.16
N ALA A 250 10.52 -0.22 6.22
CA ALA A 250 9.74 -1.42 5.96
C ALA A 250 10.01 -2.54 6.96
N ASP A 251 8.95 -3.22 7.39
CA ASP A 251 9.03 -4.42 8.23
C ASP A 251 9.52 -5.62 7.41
N HIS A 252 9.08 -5.68 6.14
CA HIS A 252 9.44 -6.74 5.21
C HIS A 252 9.85 -6.17 3.85
N LEU A 253 10.76 -6.87 3.18
CA LEU A 253 11.12 -6.61 1.79
C LEU A 253 10.66 -7.76 0.91
N TRP A 254 10.17 -7.41 -0.28
CA TRP A 254 10.00 -8.30 -1.42
C TRP A 254 10.97 -7.86 -2.51
N LEU A 255 12.03 -8.64 -2.73
CA LEU A 255 13.01 -8.41 -3.79
C LEU A 255 12.55 -9.16 -5.04
N LEU A 256 11.99 -8.43 -6.01
CA LEU A 256 11.43 -8.99 -7.26
C LEU A 256 12.53 -9.10 -8.32
N GLY A 257 13.03 -10.30 -8.50
CA GLY A 257 14.02 -10.67 -9.52
C GLY A 257 13.43 -11.52 -10.65
N THR A 258 14.31 -11.97 -11.55
CA THR A 258 13.95 -12.84 -12.70
C THR A 258 13.48 -14.22 -12.26
N GLU A 259 14.01 -14.73 -11.15
CA GLU A 259 13.74 -16.07 -10.61
C GLU A 259 12.52 -16.08 -9.66
N GLY A 260 11.97 -14.92 -9.31
CA GLY A 260 10.84 -14.81 -8.40
C GLY A 260 11.01 -13.72 -7.36
N ILE A 261 10.41 -13.92 -6.17
CA ILE A 261 10.50 -13.00 -5.03
C ILE A 261 11.34 -13.64 -3.92
N VAL A 262 12.39 -12.92 -3.49
CA VAL A 262 13.06 -13.20 -2.22
C VAL A 262 12.43 -12.28 -1.17
N GLN A 263 11.90 -12.86 -0.07
CA GLN A 263 11.24 -12.07 0.96
C GLN A 263 11.88 -12.27 2.33
N GLY A 264 11.85 -11.24 3.15
CA GLY A 264 12.34 -11.31 4.54
C GLY A 264 12.35 -9.95 5.22
N VAL A 265 12.75 -9.96 6.49
CA VAL A 265 13.04 -8.75 7.26
C VAL A 265 14.33 -8.12 6.73
N PRO A 266 14.43 -6.78 6.61
CA PRO A 266 15.63 -6.11 6.08
C PRO A 266 16.95 -6.60 6.70
N ALA A 267 17.01 -6.70 8.02
CA ALA A 267 18.22 -7.14 8.73
C ALA A 267 18.63 -8.60 8.38
N THR A 268 17.65 -9.49 8.22
CA THR A 268 17.92 -10.89 7.83
C THR A 268 18.45 -10.97 6.41
N LEU A 269 17.81 -10.27 5.45
CA LEU A 269 18.23 -10.24 4.05
C LEU A 269 19.56 -9.52 3.84
N ALA A 270 19.93 -8.62 4.75
CA ALA A 270 21.25 -8.00 4.78
C ALA A 270 22.31 -8.99 5.26
N ALA A 271 22.03 -9.70 6.38
CA ALA A 271 22.98 -10.64 6.99
C ALA A 271 23.27 -11.87 6.11
N ASP A 272 22.26 -12.39 5.39
CA ASP A 272 22.43 -13.54 4.47
C ASP A 272 22.99 -13.15 3.09
N GLY A 273 23.25 -11.84 2.87
CA GLY A 273 23.79 -11.30 1.62
C GLY A 273 22.79 -11.21 0.47
N SER A 274 21.49 -11.45 0.70
CA SER A 274 20.46 -11.37 -0.35
C SER A 274 20.35 -9.98 -0.94
N ILE A 275 20.39 -8.92 -0.10
CA ILE A 275 20.35 -7.52 -0.57
C ILE A 275 21.60 -7.21 -1.41
N ALA A 276 22.79 -7.57 -0.93
CA ALA A 276 24.03 -7.34 -1.66
C ALA A 276 24.01 -8.00 -3.04
N ARG A 277 23.59 -9.28 -3.12
CA ARG A 277 23.46 -10.01 -4.40
C ARG A 277 22.42 -9.43 -5.31
N PHE A 278 21.29 -8.97 -4.75
CA PHE A 278 20.18 -8.43 -5.54
C PHE A 278 20.53 -7.10 -6.22
N PHE A 279 21.27 -6.23 -5.54
CA PHE A 279 21.72 -4.92 -6.04
C PHE A 279 23.16 -4.90 -6.53
N GLN A 280 23.76 -6.09 -6.77
CA GLN A 280 25.15 -6.19 -7.20
C GLN A 280 25.37 -5.42 -8.51
N THR A 281 26.23 -4.40 -8.44
CA THR A 281 26.66 -3.57 -9.58
C THR A 281 28.10 -3.19 -9.36
N GLU A 282 28.90 -3.07 -10.43
CA GLU A 282 30.30 -2.66 -10.35
C GLU A 282 30.43 -1.29 -9.66
N GLY A 283 31.32 -1.20 -8.69
CA GLY A 283 31.53 0.02 -7.90
C GLY A 283 30.51 0.27 -6.78
N LEU A 284 29.47 -0.58 -6.60
CA LEU A 284 28.51 -0.46 -5.52
C LEU A 284 28.74 -1.54 -4.47
N GLN A 285 28.94 -1.13 -3.22
CA GLN A 285 29.09 -2.03 -2.08
C GLN A 285 27.95 -1.81 -1.09
N PHE A 286 27.42 -2.89 -0.54
CA PHE A 286 26.39 -2.86 0.50
C PHE A 286 27.02 -3.22 1.85
N ASP A 287 26.89 -2.32 2.81
CA ASP A 287 27.28 -2.58 4.20
C ASP A 287 26.08 -3.12 4.98
N ALA A 288 26.13 -4.40 5.30
CA ALA A 288 25.06 -5.08 6.02
C ALA A 288 24.90 -4.62 7.49
N ALA A 289 25.96 -4.05 8.10
CA ALA A 289 25.90 -3.57 9.48
C ALA A 289 25.15 -2.23 9.60
N THR A 290 25.36 -1.36 8.62
CA THR A 290 24.71 -0.03 8.60
C THR A 290 23.51 0.05 7.68
N LEU A 291 23.20 -1.01 6.91
CA LEU A 291 22.14 -1.08 5.89
C LEU A 291 22.26 0.05 4.84
N ARG A 292 23.49 0.37 4.42
CA ARG A 292 23.79 1.46 3.48
C ARG A 292 24.57 0.98 2.27
N PHE A 293 24.37 1.69 1.17
CA PHE A 293 25.16 1.53 -0.02
C PHE A 293 26.30 2.55 -0.04
N THR A 294 27.51 2.10 -0.41
CA THR A 294 28.69 2.94 -0.62
C THR A 294 29.21 2.73 -2.02
N VAL A 295 29.72 3.79 -2.62
CA VAL A 295 30.36 3.74 -3.94
C VAL A 295 31.86 3.65 -3.71
N SER A 296 32.49 2.58 -4.20
CA SER A 296 33.96 2.48 -4.28
C SER A 296 34.44 3.23 -5.52
N VAL A 297 35.26 4.25 -5.31
CA VAL A 297 35.90 5.02 -6.38
C VAL A 297 37.13 4.28 -6.85
#